data_e57095a569c01377ada47fd87292c616
#
_entry.id   e57095a569c01377ada47fd87292c616
#
_cell.length_a   1.000
_cell.length_b   1.000
_cell.length_c   1.000
_cell.angle_alpha   90.00
_cell.angle_beta   90.00
_cell.angle_gamma   90.00
#
_symmetry.space_group_name_H-M   'P 1'
#
loop_
_entity.id
_entity.type
_entity.pdbx_description
1 polymer ?
#
loop_
_entity_poly.entity_id
_entity_poly.type
_entity_poly.pdbx_seq_one_letter_code
_entity_poly.pdbx_strand_id
1 'polypeptide(L)'
;MSIMDYELKKITIKEAAEQLNVSAVSIHNWIKDGSLQKTNNFLTQKDIDDFRNNFLNSKKLSSRANKQYKDLHNHNSLSKEIRKALKSSMSGDLISSKYESSLSESYKNKEGIYYTPQYIVEDMMKDIVDVEGKTFLDPCCGSGNFIIEAIKKGISPENVYGFDVDENAVEITKKRIKEISGYESDNIICADFLSQKSKTKNQKFDYIFTNPPWGKKINKVDRLRYSSLYNSGSSIDTSALFYFACLKMLKEDGEIGMLMPDSFFNITTFEDARKSLLTLNISRLVDYGKAFKGLMTKAVAFVATKANSQQPTANSQIQCEIYNVKKHLRSQEGFLNVPKHIFNFHIEEKENDIIRQVYSLPHITLKDNAEWALGIITGNNEKLCRKERTEGLVPIFRGKDVFKDKMAEPSLFVNENLEGCRQVADLRLYKSPNKIIYRFISNKIVCFHDTEQRYVLNSANVFVLKDDFPVSYSQLVSLLNSDFMNWLFRSVFNTHKILRGDLEMLPIFHEYFKENEVFSEETFEVYKSISL
;
A
#
# COMPACT_ATOMS: atom_id res chain seq x y z
N MET A 1 28.16 39.70 10.43
CA MET A 1 28.80 38.40 10.30
C MET A 1 29.78 38.52 9.14
N SER A 2 31.09 38.38 9.36
CA SER A 2 32.06 38.46 8.27
C SER A 2 31.89 37.25 7.32
N ILE A 3 32.38 37.39 6.07
CA ILE A 3 32.36 36.26 5.10
C ILE A 3 33.08 35.04 5.70
N MET A 4 34.13 35.28 6.47
CA MET A 4 34.93 34.26 7.14
C MET A 4 34.15 33.53 8.27
N ASP A 5 33.29 34.25 9.02
CA ASP A 5 32.45 33.68 10.05
C ASP A 5 31.32 32.80 9.47
N TYR A 6 30.81 33.16 8.29
CA TYR A 6 29.80 32.38 7.58
C TYR A 6 30.40 31.07 7.06
N GLU A 7 31.56 31.08 6.42
CA GLU A 7 32.20 29.90 5.83
C GLU A 7 32.58 28.85 6.89
N LEU A 8 33.00 29.28 8.08
CA LEU A 8 33.41 28.40 9.21
C LEU A 8 32.27 28.03 10.14
N LYS A 9 31.06 28.49 9.88
CA LYS A 9 29.88 28.13 10.69
C LYS A 9 29.70 26.61 10.70
N LYS A 10 29.74 26.01 11.91
CA LYS A 10 29.54 24.58 12.11
C LYS A 10 28.11 24.21 11.78
N ILE A 11 27.93 23.17 10.97
CA ILE A 11 26.66 22.63 10.52
C ILE A 11 26.48 21.21 11.06
N THR A 12 25.37 20.94 11.70
CA THR A 12 25.00 19.59 12.13
C THR A 12 24.58 18.73 10.92
N ILE A 13 24.63 17.41 11.07
CA ILE A 13 24.15 16.49 10.02
C ILE A 13 22.67 16.73 9.70
N LYS A 14 21.87 17.11 10.70
CA LYS A 14 20.47 17.43 10.52
C LYS A 14 20.29 18.70 9.69
N GLU A 15 21.00 19.77 10.02
CA GLU A 15 20.99 21.02 9.25
C GLU A 15 21.53 20.83 7.82
N ALA A 16 22.60 20.03 7.65
CA ALA A 16 23.11 19.68 6.33
C ALA A 16 22.07 18.90 5.51
N ALA A 17 21.35 17.98 6.12
CA ALA A 17 20.29 17.23 5.49
C ALA A 17 19.11 18.12 5.07
N GLU A 18 18.72 19.07 5.92
CA GLU A 18 17.69 20.08 5.64
C GLU A 18 18.12 21.02 4.50
N GLN A 19 19.34 21.57 4.56
CA GLN A 19 19.86 22.47 3.52
C GLN A 19 20.02 21.81 2.15
N LEU A 20 20.38 20.52 2.11
CA LEU A 20 20.52 19.74 0.88
C LEU A 20 19.24 19.00 0.50
N ASN A 21 18.19 19.11 1.32
CA ASN A 21 16.90 18.43 1.17
C ASN A 21 17.02 16.91 0.94
N VAL A 22 17.80 16.25 1.79
CA VAL A 22 18.07 14.81 1.75
C VAL A 22 17.94 14.21 3.15
N SER A 23 18.01 12.88 3.24
CA SER A 23 18.01 12.22 4.55
C SER A 23 19.38 12.37 5.26
N ALA A 24 19.38 12.38 6.60
CA ALA A 24 20.61 12.34 7.40
C ALA A 24 21.49 11.11 7.04
N VAL A 25 20.86 9.99 6.66
CA VAL A 25 21.56 8.79 6.19
C VAL A 25 22.34 9.06 4.90
N SER A 26 21.81 9.89 4.01
CA SER A 26 22.52 10.30 2.78
C SER A 26 23.76 11.10 3.08
N ILE A 27 23.68 12.05 4.04
CA ILE A 27 24.83 12.83 4.52
C ILE A 27 25.90 11.91 5.11
N HIS A 28 25.50 10.96 5.97
CA HIS A 28 26.43 9.97 6.54
C HIS A 28 27.13 9.14 5.47
N ASN A 29 26.39 8.68 4.44
CA ASN A 29 26.96 7.90 3.36
C ASN A 29 27.97 8.71 2.54
N TRP A 30 27.66 9.96 2.22
CA TRP A 30 28.55 10.84 1.46
C TRP A 30 29.82 11.22 2.24
N ILE A 31 29.70 11.35 3.57
CA ILE A 31 30.89 11.52 4.44
C ILE A 31 31.72 10.23 4.44
N LYS A 32 31.07 9.08 4.53
CA LYS A 32 31.75 7.77 4.59
C LYS A 32 32.45 7.41 3.28
N ASP A 33 31.88 7.76 2.14
CA ASP A 33 32.47 7.50 0.81
C ASP A 33 33.42 8.61 0.33
N GLY A 34 33.61 9.66 1.15
CA GLY A 34 34.50 10.76 0.87
C GLY A 34 33.95 11.80 -0.12
N SER A 35 32.69 11.66 -0.55
CA SER A 35 32.05 12.63 -1.46
C SER A 35 31.75 13.97 -0.78
N LEU A 36 31.42 13.96 0.52
CA LEU A 36 31.26 15.13 1.37
C LEU A 36 32.36 15.14 2.42
N GLN A 37 33.28 16.08 2.30
CA GLN A 37 34.41 16.22 3.22
C GLN A 37 34.03 17.03 4.47
N LYS A 38 34.74 16.80 5.55
CA LYS A 38 34.64 17.58 6.79
C LYS A 38 35.90 18.41 7.01
N THR A 39 35.72 19.67 7.31
CA THR A 39 36.80 20.56 7.73
C THR A 39 36.98 20.44 9.25
N ASN A 40 38.17 20.07 9.73
CA ASN A 40 38.51 19.90 11.16
C ASN A 40 37.54 18.99 11.93
N ASN A 41 37.14 17.86 11.33
CA ASN A 41 36.17 16.90 11.88
C ASN A 41 34.71 17.36 12.02
N PHE A 42 34.38 18.57 11.55
CA PHE A 42 33.01 19.11 11.52
C PHE A 42 32.58 19.39 10.09
N LEU A 43 31.27 19.38 9.85
CA LEU A 43 30.73 19.99 8.63
C LEU A 43 30.65 21.49 8.83
N THR A 44 31.10 22.26 7.83
CA THR A 44 30.99 23.72 7.79
C THR A 44 30.02 24.14 6.69
N GLN A 45 29.55 25.38 6.74
CA GLN A 45 28.70 25.91 5.66
C GLN A 45 29.42 25.84 4.31
N LYS A 46 30.73 26.11 4.30
CA LYS A 46 31.56 26.00 3.09
C LYS A 46 31.59 24.58 2.52
N ASP A 47 31.72 23.53 3.38
CA ASP A 47 31.73 22.16 2.92
C ASP A 47 30.40 21.80 2.23
N ILE A 48 29.26 22.31 2.75
CA ILE A 48 27.93 22.11 2.16
C ILE A 48 27.81 22.87 0.83
N ASP A 49 28.28 24.10 0.74
CA ASP A 49 28.20 24.91 -0.48
C ASP A 49 29.13 24.38 -1.57
N ASP A 50 30.35 23.96 -1.22
CA ASP A 50 31.30 23.30 -2.13
C ASP A 50 30.76 21.96 -2.62
N PHE A 51 30.14 21.15 -1.75
CA PHE A 51 29.48 19.90 -2.13
C PHE A 51 28.31 20.14 -3.06
N ARG A 52 27.49 21.15 -2.78
CA ARG A 52 26.38 21.57 -3.64
C ARG A 52 26.84 21.96 -5.03
N ASN A 53 27.90 22.76 -5.12
CA ASN A 53 28.38 23.34 -6.38
C ASN A 53 29.17 22.31 -7.22
N ASN A 54 29.97 21.47 -6.59
CA ASN A 54 30.96 20.63 -7.28
C ASN A 54 30.52 19.16 -7.44
N PHE A 55 29.66 18.64 -6.54
CA PHE A 55 29.30 17.25 -6.51
C PHE A 55 27.80 16.98 -6.74
N LEU A 56 26.91 17.78 -6.17
CA LEU A 56 25.49 17.70 -6.45
C LEU A 56 25.27 18.12 -7.91
N ASN A 57 24.82 17.27 -8.76
CA ASN A 57 24.67 17.35 -10.23
C ASN A 57 25.80 16.72 -11.06
N SER A 58 26.89 16.25 -10.45
CA SER A 58 27.91 15.53 -11.22
C SER A 58 27.44 14.10 -11.55
N LYS A 59 27.90 13.55 -12.70
CA LYS A 59 27.67 12.14 -13.07
C LYS A 59 28.28 11.14 -12.07
N LYS A 60 29.09 11.61 -11.12
CA LYS A 60 29.81 10.78 -10.14
C LYS A 60 28.93 10.30 -8.97
N LEU A 61 27.82 10.98 -8.70
CA LEU A 61 26.90 10.58 -7.63
C LEU A 61 25.73 9.76 -8.19
N SER A 62 25.85 8.45 -8.21
CA SER A 62 24.78 7.52 -8.61
C SER A 62 23.80 7.16 -7.48
N SER A 63 23.90 7.82 -6.31
CA SER A 63 23.11 7.51 -5.13
C SER A 63 21.62 7.88 -5.27
N ARG A 64 20.77 7.19 -4.52
CA ARG A 64 19.33 7.48 -4.42
C ARG A 64 19.03 8.93 -4.03
N ALA A 65 19.92 9.55 -3.23
CA ALA A 65 19.83 10.95 -2.80
C ALA A 65 20.11 11.94 -3.93
N ASN A 66 21.09 11.65 -4.81
CA ASN A 66 21.35 12.49 -5.98
C ASN A 66 20.15 12.48 -6.95
N LYS A 67 19.48 11.33 -7.07
CA LYS A 67 18.24 11.22 -7.85
C LYS A 67 17.14 12.10 -7.24
N GLN A 68 16.97 12.07 -5.91
CA GLN A 68 15.99 12.91 -5.21
C GLN A 68 16.28 14.41 -5.37
N TYR A 69 17.55 14.81 -5.31
CA TYR A 69 17.92 16.21 -5.53
C TYR A 69 17.66 16.67 -6.96
N LYS A 70 17.99 15.83 -7.95
CA LYS A 70 17.67 16.11 -9.37
C LYS A 70 16.16 16.21 -9.60
N ASP A 71 15.39 15.32 -8.98
CA ASP A 71 13.93 15.34 -9.08
C ASP A 71 13.36 16.65 -8.52
N LEU A 72 13.86 17.13 -7.37
CA LEU A 72 13.45 18.41 -6.78
C LEU A 72 13.83 19.60 -7.66
N HIS A 73 15.06 19.62 -8.19
CA HIS A 73 15.52 20.70 -9.07
C HIS A 73 14.71 20.73 -10.37
N ASN A 74 14.42 19.58 -10.94
CA ASN A 74 13.56 19.45 -12.12
C ASN A 74 12.13 19.91 -11.81
N HIS A 75 11.59 19.60 -10.62
CA HIS A 75 10.27 20.08 -10.19
C HIS A 75 10.21 21.62 -10.10
N ASN A 76 11.24 22.26 -9.52
CA ASN A 76 11.32 23.72 -9.46
C ASN A 76 11.41 24.39 -10.84
N SER A 77 12.15 23.76 -11.78
CA SER A 77 12.20 24.22 -13.17
C SER A 77 10.85 24.06 -13.86
N LEU A 78 10.21 22.88 -13.70
CA LEU A 78 8.89 22.60 -14.23
C LEU A 78 7.84 23.57 -13.70
N SER A 79 7.88 23.91 -12.40
CA SER A 79 6.96 24.89 -11.81
C SER A 79 7.05 26.26 -12.48
N LYS A 80 8.26 26.73 -12.85
CA LYS A 80 8.43 27.97 -13.60
C LYS A 80 7.82 27.89 -15.01
N GLU A 81 7.99 26.77 -15.70
CA GLU A 81 7.41 26.55 -17.01
C GLU A 81 5.88 26.52 -16.94
N ILE A 82 5.31 25.83 -15.96
CA ILE A 82 3.87 25.75 -15.76
C ILE A 82 3.28 27.12 -15.44
N ARG A 83 3.88 27.90 -14.54
CA ARG A 83 3.44 29.28 -14.24
C ARG A 83 3.47 30.18 -15.47
N LYS A 84 4.44 29.99 -16.40
CA LYS A 84 4.46 30.69 -17.67
C LYS A 84 3.33 30.22 -18.60
N ALA A 85 3.08 28.91 -18.67
CA ALA A 85 2.00 28.33 -19.47
C ALA A 85 0.62 28.78 -18.97
N LEU A 86 0.39 28.85 -17.67
CA LEU A 86 -0.86 29.33 -17.06
C LEU A 86 -1.22 30.77 -17.48
N LYS A 87 -0.21 31.61 -17.75
CA LYS A 87 -0.38 32.99 -18.26
C LYS A 87 -0.54 33.09 -19.77
N SER A 88 -0.36 31.98 -20.49
CA SER A 88 -0.48 31.94 -21.95
C SER A 88 -1.90 31.56 -22.39
N SER A 89 -2.14 31.56 -23.71
CA SER A 89 -3.37 31.08 -24.34
C SER A 89 -3.51 29.55 -24.38
N MET A 90 -2.54 28.81 -23.82
CA MET A 90 -2.60 27.34 -23.78
C MET A 90 -3.77 26.88 -22.91
N SER A 91 -4.55 25.90 -23.37
CA SER A 91 -5.69 25.37 -22.60
C SER A 91 -5.25 24.68 -21.32
N GLY A 92 -6.09 24.73 -20.28
CA GLY A 92 -5.87 24.08 -19.01
C GLY A 92 -5.68 22.56 -19.15
N ASP A 93 -6.40 21.90 -20.04
CA ASP A 93 -6.26 20.45 -20.31
C ASP A 93 -4.87 20.12 -20.88
N LEU A 94 -4.36 20.94 -21.80
CA LEU A 94 -3.02 20.73 -22.36
C LEU A 94 -1.93 21.00 -21.32
N ILE A 95 -2.11 22.01 -20.45
CA ILE A 95 -1.19 22.29 -19.34
C ILE A 95 -1.20 21.14 -18.33
N SER A 96 -2.38 20.61 -17.98
CA SER A 96 -2.55 19.44 -17.12
C SER A 96 -1.78 18.24 -17.65
N SER A 97 -2.03 17.85 -18.90
CA SER A 97 -1.36 16.72 -19.55
C SER A 97 0.18 16.89 -19.59
N LYS A 98 0.66 18.10 -19.91
CA LYS A 98 2.07 18.43 -19.91
C LYS A 98 2.67 18.32 -18.50
N TYR A 99 1.97 18.84 -17.48
CA TYR A 99 2.42 18.80 -16.09
C TYR A 99 2.54 17.37 -15.59
N GLU A 100 1.48 16.57 -15.72
CA GLU A 100 1.41 15.17 -15.29
C GLU A 100 2.51 14.30 -15.93
N SER A 101 2.73 14.47 -17.25
CA SER A 101 3.74 13.71 -18.00
C SER A 101 5.18 14.12 -17.68
N SER A 102 5.39 15.36 -17.22
CA SER A 102 6.73 15.89 -16.89
C SER A 102 7.19 15.55 -15.48
N LEU A 103 6.30 15.10 -14.59
CA LEU A 103 6.67 14.64 -13.25
C LEU A 103 7.42 13.32 -13.31
N SER A 104 8.59 13.24 -12.65
CA SER A 104 9.37 12.02 -12.62
C SER A 104 8.69 10.89 -11.84
N GLU A 105 8.88 9.64 -12.26
CA GLU A 105 8.38 8.46 -11.55
C GLU A 105 8.86 8.39 -10.09
N SER A 106 10.08 8.87 -9.83
CA SER A 106 10.65 8.92 -8.48
C SER A 106 9.89 9.90 -7.58
N TYR A 107 9.50 11.07 -8.12
CA TYR A 107 8.71 12.07 -7.42
C TYR A 107 7.30 11.56 -7.14
N LYS A 108 6.63 11.02 -8.17
CA LYS A 108 5.30 10.42 -8.05
C LYS A 108 5.24 9.33 -6.97
N ASN A 109 6.21 8.40 -7.00
CA ASN A 109 6.31 7.31 -6.02
C ASN A 109 6.58 7.81 -4.58
N LYS A 110 7.37 8.87 -4.41
CA LYS A 110 7.70 9.44 -3.10
C LYS A 110 6.48 10.12 -2.48
N GLU A 111 5.79 10.91 -3.26
CA GLU A 111 4.62 11.69 -2.82
C GLU A 111 3.31 10.89 -2.89
N GLY A 112 3.32 9.70 -3.50
CA GLY A 112 2.13 8.88 -3.69
C GLY A 112 1.14 9.48 -4.69
N ILE A 113 1.62 10.33 -5.62
CA ILE A 113 0.79 11.08 -6.57
C ILE A 113 0.64 10.31 -7.87
N TYR A 114 -0.59 9.97 -8.23
CA TYR A 114 -0.95 9.33 -9.49
C TYR A 114 -2.21 9.98 -10.03
N TYR A 115 -2.08 10.72 -11.12
CA TYR A 115 -3.22 11.37 -11.77
C TYR A 115 -4.15 10.33 -12.38
N THR A 116 -5.42 10.40 -12.00
CA THR A 116 -6.41 9.40 -12.38
C THR A 116 -6.75 9.52 -13.87
N PRO A 117 -6.60 8.46 -14.67
CA PRO A 117 -7.01 8.46 -16.07
C PRO A 117 -8.48 8.82 -16.24
N GLN A 118 -8.81 9.57 -17.30
CA GLN A 118 -10.15 10.10 -17.52
C GLN A 118 -11.22 9.00 -17.56
N TYR A 119 -10.93 7.85 -18.19
CA TYR A 119 -11.89 6.73 -18.25
C TYR A 119 -12.26 6.15 -16.87
N ILE A 120 -11.34 6.22 -15.88
CA ILE A 120 -11.63 5.80 -14.50
C ILE A 120 -12.52 6.83 -13.81
N VAL A 121 -12.23 8.11 -13.99
CA VAL A 121 -13.05 9.21 -13.45
C VAL A 121 -14.48 9.10 -13.94
N GLU A 122 -14.67 8.97 -15.27
CA GLU A 122 -15.96 8.82 -15.92
C GLU A 122 -16.71 7.58 -15.41
N ASP A 123 -16.03 6.42 -15.32
CA ASP A 123 -16.66 5.20 -14.84
C ASP A 123 -17.02 5.27 -13.37
N MET A 124 -16.15 5.84 -12.50
CA MET A 124 -16.46 6.00 -11.09
C MET A 124 -17.67 6.90 -10.85
N MET A 125 -17.82 7.96 -11.63
CA MET A 125 -18.88 8.97 -11.46
C MET A 125 -20.10 8.74 -12.35
N LYS A 126 -20.15 7.65 -13.14
CA LYS A 126 -21.18 7.47 -14.19
C LYS A 126 -22.62 7.51 -13.66
N ASP A 127 -22.83 7.05 -12.42
CA ASP A 127 -24.15 6.92 -11.81
C ASP A 127 -24.63 8.20 -11.11
N ILE A 128 -23.81 9.27 -11.08
CA ILE A 128 -24.22 10.59 -10.58
C ILE A 128 -25.18 11.23 -11.60
N VAL A 129 -26.44 11.42 -11.18
CA VAL A 129 -27.52 12.00 -11.99
C VAL A 129 -28.26 13.13 -11.28
N ASP A 130 -28.33 13.12 -9.95
CA ASP A 130 -28.93 14.17 -9.12
C ASP A 130 -27.87 15.22 -8.79
N VAL A 131 -27.87 16.33 -9.50
CA VAL A 131 -26.79 17.35 -9.44
C VAL A 131 -27.28 18.74 -9.02
N GLU A 132 -28.59 19.01 -9.07
CA GLU A 132 -29.15 20.33 -8.79
C GLU A 132 -28.97 20.70 -7.30
N GLY A 133 -28.30 21.83 -7.06
CA GLY A 133 -28.00 22.30 -5.70
C GLY A 133 -27.04 21.42 -4.89
N LYS A 134 -26.48 20.35 -5.48
CA LYS A 134 -25.54 19.44 -4.81
C LYS A 134 -24.14 20.02 -4.71
N THR A 135 -23.44 19.61 -3.67
CA THR A 135 -22.06 20.00 -3.38
C THR A 135 -21.10 18.83 -3.63
N PHE A 136 -19.97 19.14 -4.22
CA PHE A 136 -18.92 18.16 -4.57
C PHE A 136 -17.58 18.50 -3.91
N LEU A 137 -16.86 17.48 -3.45
CA LEU A 137 -15.51 17.61 -2.89
C LEU A 137 -14.54 16.60 -3.51
N ASP A 138 -13.37 17.10 -3.92
CA ASP A 138 -12.17 16.28 -4.12
C ASP A 138 -11.04 16.75 -3.17
N PRO A 139 -10.74 16.03 -2.09
CA PRO A 139 -9.74 16.42 -1.10
C PRO A 139 -8.28 16.24 -1.56
N CYS A 140 -8.05 15.71 -2.76
CA CYS A 140 -6.72 15.53 -3.39
C CYS A 140 -6.82 15.79 -4.88
N CYS A 141 -7.32 16.99 -5.25
CA CYS A 141 -7.84 17.24 -6.60
C CYS A 141 -6.79 17.18 -7.73
N GLY A 142 -5.51 17.29 -7.41
CA GLY A 142 -4.47 17.32 -8.42
C GLY A 142 -4.76 18.37 -9.49
N SER A 143 -4.69 17.98 -10.75
CA SER A 143 -5.02 18.82 -11.91
C SER A 143 -6.53 18.91 -12.22
N GLY A 144 -7.40 18.33 -11.36
CA GLY A 144 -8.85 18.56 -11.34
C GLY A 144 -9.69 17.58 -12.14
N ASN A 145 -9.26 16.36 -12.43
CA ASN A 145 -10.01 15.44 -13.29
C ASN A 145 -11.40 15.11 -12.73
N PHE A 146 -11.54 14.78 -11.43
CA PHE A 146 -12.85 14.57 -10.80
C PHE A 146 -13.68 15.86 -10.74
N ILE A 147 -13.05 17.01 -10.48
CA ILE A 147 -13.70 18.31 -10.42
C ILE A 147 -14.31 18.70 -11.78
N ILE A 148 -13.53 18.57 -12.84
CA ILE A 148 -14.01 18.87 -14.20
C ILE A 148 -15.14 17.93 -14.62
N GLU A 149 -15.06 16.67 -14.24
CA GLU A 149 -16.12 15.70 -14.51
C GLU A 149 -17.41 16.03 -13.74
N ALA A 150 -17.30 16.46 -12.49
CA ALA A 150 -18.45 16.91 -11.69
C ALA A 150 -19.17 18.09 -12.36
N ILE A 151 -18.42 19.08 -12.86
CA ILE A 151 -18.99 20.23 -13.58
C ILE A 151 -19.63 19.78 -14.91
N LYS A 152 -19.00 18.89 -15.66
CA LYS A 152 -19.57 18.31 -16.90
C LYS A 152 -20.89 17.58 -16.65
N LYS A 153 -21.05 16.94 -15.51
CA LYS A 153 -22.30 16.28 -15.09
C LYS A 153 -23.38 17.26 -14.67
N GLY A 154 -23.06 18.54 -14.48
CA GLY A 154 -24.02 19.59 -14.17
C GLY A 154 -23.96 20.12 -12.72
N ILE A 155 -22.99 19.68 -11.91
CA ILE A 155 -22.79 20.31 -10.60
C ILE A 155 -22.26 21.72 -10.82
N SER A 156 -22.93 22.70 -10.17
CA SER A 156 -22.61 24.11 -10.32
C SER A 156 -21.17 24.40 -9.86
N PRO A 157 -20.37 25.18 -10.62
CA PRO A 157 -18.95 25.41 -10.31
C PRO A 157 -18.70 26.03 -8.92
N GLU A 158 -19.63 26.86 -8.42
CA GLU A 158 -19.60 27.45 -7.08
C GLU A 158 -19.79 26.40 -5.96
N ASN A 159 -20.37 25.25 -6.27
CA ASN A 159 -20.62 24.14 -5.35
C ASN A 159 -19.53 23.06 -5.39
N VAL A 160 -18.48 23.28 -6.18
CA VAL A 160 -17.34 22.34 -6.30
C VAL A 160 -16.17 22.81 -5.47
N TYR A 161 -15.63 21.91 -4.64
CA TYR A 161 -14.54 22.16 -3.71
C TYR A 161 -13.39 21.21 -3.97
N GLY A 162 -12.16 21.72 -3.86
CA GLY A 162 -10.96 20.90 -4.05
C GLY A 162 -9.81 21.34 -3.15
N PHE A 163 -8.99 20.37 -2.76
CA PHE A 163 -7.75 20.62 -2.01
C PHE A 163 -6.60 19.88 -2.68
N ASP A 164 -5.45 20.52 -2.73
CA ASP A 164 -4.18 19.88 -3.03
C ASP A 164 -3.04 20.62 -2.35
N VAL A 165 -1.93 19.93 -2.07
CA VAL A 165 -0.72 20.54 -1.52
C VAL A 165 0.17 21.16 -2.59
N ASP A 166 -0.08 20.85 -3.85
CA ASP A 166 0.67 21.32 -5.00
C ASP A 166 0.01 22.56 -5.61
N GLU A 167 0.63 23.72 -5.41
CA GLU A 167 0.17 25.01 -5.94
C GLU A 167 -0.03 24.99 -7.48
N ASN A 168 0.84 24.30 -8.22
CA ASN A 168 0.71 24.23 -9.68
C ASN A 168 -0.54 23.43 -10.09
N ALA A 169 -0.80 22.34 -9.42
CA ALA A 169 -2.00 21.52 -9.64
C ALA A 169 -3.28 22.32 -9.35
N VAL A 170 -3.31 23.03 -8.23
CA VAL A 170 -4.43 23.92 -7.85
C VAL A 170 -4.68 24.98 -8.92
N GLU A 171 -3.66 25.69 -9.38
CA GLU A 171 -3.79 26.74 -10.41
C GLU A 171 -4.21 26.17 -11.77
N ILE A 172 -3.75 24.97 -12.13
CA ILE A 172 -4.23 24.26 -13.33
C ILE A 172 -5.72 23.96 -13.20
N THR A 173 -6.15 23.45 -12.04
CA THR A 173 -7.56 23.13 -11.77
C THR A 173 -8.44 24.37 -11.88
N LYS A 174 -8.06 25.49 -11.27
CA LYS A 174 -8.78 26.77 -11.36
C LYS A 174 -8.91 27.25 -12.82
N LYS A 175 -7.81 27.18 -13.59
CA LYS A 175 -7.83 27.54 -15.02
C LYS A 175 -8.81 26.67 -15.80
N ARG A 176 -8.81 25.36 -15.58
CA ARG A 176 -9.73 24.42 -16.24
C ARG A 176 -11.19 24.72 -15.89
N ILE A 177 -11.50 25.02 -14.61
CA ILE A 177 -12.84 25.43 -14.18
C ILE A 177 -13.27 26.70 -14.92
N LYS A 178 -12.39 27.72 -14.95
CA LYS A 178 -12.69 28.98 -15.66
C LYS A 178 -12.95 28.78 -17.15
N GLU A 179 -12.19 27.90 -17.80
CA GLU A 179 -12.35 27.62 -19.22
C GLU A 179 -13.67 26.90 -19.56
N ILE A 180 -14.12 25.96 -18.71
CA ILE A 180 -15.34 25.19 -18.96
C ILE A 180 -16.62 25.92 -18.54
N SER A 181 -16.56 26.80 -17.52
CA SER A 181 -17.74 27.39 -16.89
C SER A 181 -17.76 28.92 -16.87
N GLY A 182 -16.64 29.58 -17.17
CA GLY A 182 -16.46 31.02 -16.95
C GLY A 182 -16.28 31.44 -15.49
N TYR A 183 -16.41 30.52 -14.53
CA TYR A 183 -16.38 30.79 -13.11
C TYR A 183 -14.94 30.80 -12.55
N GLU A 184 -14.59 31.82 -11.76
CA GLU A 184 -13.35 31.89 -11.01
C GLU A 184 -13.55 31.31 -9.61
N SER A 185 -13.00 30.13 -9.35
CA SER A 185 -13.26 29.40 -8.11
C SER A 185 -12.27 29.76 -7.00
N ASP A 186 -12.81 30.20 -5.86
CA ASP A 186 -12.08 30.34 -4.59
C ASP A 186 -12.13 29.07 -3.72
N ASN A 187 -12.89 28.05 -4.15
CA ASN A 187 -13.10 26.81 -3.43
C ASN A 187 -12.01 25.76 -3.73
N ILE A 188 -11.10 26.05 -4.65
CA ILE A 188 -9.93 25.21 -4.92
C ILE A 188 -8.74 25.76 -4.14
N ILE A 189 -8.32 25.03 -3.11
CA ILE A 189 -7.44 25.55 -2.06
C ILE A 189 -6.12 24.78 -2.03
N CYS A 190 -5.00 25.52 -2.08
CA CYS A 190 -3.66 24.94 -1.88
C CYS A 190 -3.44 24.69 -0.38
N ALA A 191 -3.70 23.47 0.09
CA ALA A 191 -3.55 23.11 1.51
C ALA A 191 -3.54 21.59 1.70
N ASP A 192 -2.95 21.14 2.82
CA ASP A 192 -3.06 19.76 3.28
C ASP A 192 -4.43 19.52 3.92
N PHE A 193 -5.27 18.75 3.25
CA PHE A 193 -6.62 18.43 3.69
C PHE A 193 -6.68 17.76 5.07
N LEU A 194 -5.75 16.87 5.41
CA LEU A 194 -5.74 16.19 6.70
C LEU A 194 -5.40 17.13 7.87
N SER A 195 -4.58 18.16 7.61
CA SER A 195 -4.14 19.08 8.66
C SER A 195 -5.12 20.22 8.94
N GLN A 196 -6.19 20.34 8.15
CA GLN A 196 -7.05 21.50 8.12
C GLN A 196 -7.69 21.85 9.46
N LYS A 197 -7.36 23.04 9.92
CA LYS A 197 -8.09 23.78 10.96
C LYS A 197 -9.13 24.74 10.37
N SER A 198 -9.37 24.71 9.04
CA SER A 198 -9.88 25.85 8.27
C SER A 198 -11.37 25.83 7.88
N LYS A 199 -11.73 26.80 7.07
CA LYS A 199 -13.02 27.31 6.59
C LYS A 199 -14.13 26.27 6.28
N THR A 200 -13.79 25.01 6.03
CA THR A 200 -14.75 23.94 5.70
C THR A 200 -15.07 23.01 6.86
N LYS A 201 -14.62 23.32 8.10
CA LYS A 201 -14.69 22.41 9.27
C LYS A 201 -16.10 21.87 9.58
N ASN A 202 -17.14 22.61 9.21
CA ASN A 202 -18.54 22.24 9.43
C ASN A 202 -19.31 21.96 8.13
N GLN A 203 -18.64 22.07 6.95
CA GLN A 203 -19.30 21.84 5.67
C GLN A 203 -19.40 20.34 5.40
N LYS A 204 -20.56 19.93 4.90
CA LYS A 204 -20.85 18.57 4.45
C LYS A 204 -21.13 18.58 2.97
N PHE A 205 -20.78 17.48 2.31
CA PHE A 205 -20.86 17.33 0.87
C PHE A 205 -21.81 16.20 0.47
N ASP A 206 -22.52 16.41 -0.63
CA ASP A 206 -23.39 15.39 -1.21
C ASP A 206 -22.55 14.32 -1.93
N TYR A 207 -21.49 14.75 -2.62
CA TYR A 207 -20.58 13.89 -3.37
C TYR A 207 -19.13 14.13 -2.96
N ILE A 208 -18.41 13.05 -2.69
CA ILE A 208 -16.96 13.07 -2.46
C ILE A 208 -16.32 12.02 -3.37
N PHE A 209 -15.59 12.45 -4.40
CA PHE A 209 -14.86 11.54 -5.29
C PHE A 209 -13.40 11.95 -5.36
N THR A 210 -12.50 10.96 -5.19
CA THR A 210 -11.07 11.27 -5.07
C THR A 210 -10.17 10.07 -5.29
N ASN A 211 -8.91 10.34 -5.62
CA ASN A 211 -7.80 9.41 -5.57
C ASN A 211 -6.78 9.91 -4.53
N PRO A 212 -6.84 9.45 -3.27
CA PRO A 212 -5.94 9.93 -2.23
C PRO A 212 -4.50 9.44 -2.45
N PRO A 213 -3.48 10.10 -1.87
CA PRO A 213 -2.09 9.67 -2.03
C PRO A 213 -1.84 8.28 -1.43
N TRP A 214 -1.25 7.35 -2.21
CA TRP A 214 -1.00 5.97 -1.81
C TRP A 214 0.38 5.80 -1.20
N GLY A 215 0.43 5.29 0.04
CA GLY A 215 1.68 4.96 0.71
C GLY A 215 2.59 6.16 0.99
N LYS A 216 2.09 7.39 0.90
CA LYS A 216 2.83 8.60 1.29
C LYS A 216 3.22 8.48 2.76
N LYS A 217 4.50 8.71 3.05
CA LYS A 217 5.00 8.64 4.43
C LYS A 217 4.68 9.94 5.18
N ILE A 218 3.80 9.83 6.15
CA ILE A 218 3.56 10.85 7.18
C ILE A 218 4.40 10.50 8.41
N ASN A 219 4.97 11.49 9.10
CA ASN A 219 5.69 11.23 10.34
C ASN A 219 4.79 10.60 11.41
N LYS A 220 5.39 9.88 12.37
CA LYS A 220 4.63 9.11 13.36
C LYS A 220 3.69 9.96 14.22
N VAL A 221 4.11 11.18 14.56
CA VAL A 221 3.32 12.09 15.43
C VAL A 221 2.06 12.55 14.71
N ASP A 222 2.20 13.06 13.47
CA ASP A 222 1.05 13.50 12.67
C ASP A 222 0.10 12.35 12.34
N ARG A 223 0.65 11.17 12.05
CA ARG A 223 -0.14 9.98 11.75
C ARG A 223 -1.04 9.57 12.93
N LEU A 224 -0.50 9.56 14.15
CA LEU A 224 -1.28 9.29 15.36
C LEU A 224 -2.30 10.40 15.66
N ARG A 225 -1.91 11.65 15.43
CA ARG A 225 -2.82 12.79 15.57
C ARG A 225 -4.01 12.69 14.61
N TYR A 226 -3.76 12.38 13.33
CA TYR A 226 -4.84 12.22 12.35
C TYR A 226 -5.70 11.00 12.64
N SER A 227 -5.09 9.88 13.07
CA SER A 227 -5.84 8.69 13.49
C SER A 227 -6.82 9.02 14.62
N SER A 228 -6.38 9.74 15.64
CA SER A 228 -7.24 10.19 16.74
C SER A 228 -8.31 11.20 16.26
N LEU A 229 -7.91 12.17 15.40
CA LEU A 229 -8.83 13.20 14.89
C LEU A 229 -9.96 12.61 14.06
N TYR A 230 -9.66 11.60 13.23
CA TYR A 230 -10.61 11.01 12.29
C TYR A 230 -11.20 9.68 12.78
N ASN A 231 -10.79 9.17 13.94
CA ASN A 231 -11.22 7.89 14.51
C ASN A 231 -10.90 6.68 13.58
N SER A 232 -9.69 6.67 13.00
CA SER A 232 -9.31 5.64 12.02
C SER A 232 -8.84 4.32 12.65
N GLY A 233 -8.80 4.22 13.97
CA GLY A 233 -8.34 3.01 14.67
C GLY A 233 -6.90 2.66 14.32
N SER A 234 -6.69 1.41 13.94
CA SER A 234 -5.39 0.89 13.48
C SER A 234 -5.07 1.22 12.02
N SER A 235 -6.05 1.72 11.25
CA SER A 235 -5.88 2.09 9.83
C SER A 235 -5.23 3.45 9.69
N ILE A 236 -3.89 3.47 9.73
CA ILE A 236 -3.05 4.68 9.77
C ILE A 236 -2.25 4.93 8.49
N ASP A 237 -2.53 4.20 7.41
CA ASP A 237 -2.03 4.54 6.08
C ASP A 237 -2.66 5.87 5.60
N THR A 238 -1.93 6.63 4.79
CA THR A 238 -2.39 7.93 4.33
C THR A 238 -3.74 7.85 3.61
N SER A 239 -3.92 6.89 2.73
CA SER A 239 -5.18 6.73 2.00
C SER A 239 -6.36 6.37 2.91
N ALA A 240 -6.13 5.57 3.97
CA ALA A 240 -7.15 5.30 4.99
C ALA A 240 -7.50 6.54 5.81
N LEU A 241 -6.51 7.36 6.17
CA LEU A 241 -6.76 8.63 6.89
C LEU A 241 -7.63 9.58 6.05
N PHE A 242 -7.38 9.67 4.73
CA PHE A 242 -8.25 10.42 3.81
C PHE A 242 -9.67 9.87 3.76
N TYR A 243 -9.83 8.54 3.72
CA TYR A 243 -11.15 7.90 3.76
C TYR A 243 -11.94 8.33 5.00
N PHE A 244 -11.36 8.21 6.19
CA PHE A 244 -12.04 8.60 7.43
C PHE A 244 -12.30 10.11 7.52
N ALA A 245 -11.40 10.94 7.00
CA ALA A 245 -11.59 12.38 6.91
C ALA A 245 -12.77 12.73 5.98
N CYS A 246 -12.88 12.07 4.82
CA CYS A 246 -14.00 12.21 3.90
C CYS A 246 -15.33 11.80 4.53
N LEU A 247 -15.37 10.68 5.27
CA LEU A 247 -16.60 10.24 5.95
C LEU A 247 -17.13 11.29 6.95
N LYS A 248 -16.24 12.03 7.62
CA LYS A 248 -16.64 13.12 8.50
C LYS A 248 -17.28 14.29 7.77
N MET A 249 -16.97 14.48 6.50
CA MET A 249 -17.48 15.57 5.66
C MET A 249 -18.61 15.13 4.73
N LEU A 250 -18.94 13.84 4.68
CA LEU A 250 -20.03 13.31 3.90
C LEU A 250 -21.37 13.58 4.61
N LYS A 251 -22.37 14.06 3.85
CA LYS A 251 -23.75 14.17 4.31
C LYS A 251 -24.37 12.80 4.55
N GLU A 252 -25.45 12.74 5.33
CA GLU A 252 -26.36 11.59 5.28
C GLU A 252 -26.96 11.53 3.88
N ASP A 253 -27.09 10.33 3.33
CA ASP A 253 -27.44 10.03 1.94
C ASP A 253 -26.43 10.56 0.89
N GLY A 254 -25.30 11.07 1.34
CA GLY A 254 -24.20 11.47 0.46
C GLY A 254 -23.44 10.26 -0.08
N GLU A 255 -22.87 10.42 -1.28
CA GLU A 255 -22.12 9.37 -1.98
C GLU A 255 -20.62 9.63 -1.96
N ILE A 256 -19.85 8.59 -1.68
CA ILE A 256 -18.37 8.61 -1.70
C ILE A 256 -17.84 7.60 -2.70
N GLY A 257 -16.97 8.05 -3.60
CA GLY A 257 -16.20 7.21 -4.50
C GLY A 257 -14.70 7.41 -4.31
N MET A 258 -13.96 6.36 -4.00
CA MET A 258 -12.52 6.46 -3.80
C MET A 258 -11.75 5.43 -4.62
N LEU A 259 -10.70 5.90 -5.29
CA LEU A 259 -9.74 5.04 -5.97
C LEU A 259 -8.61 4.70 -5.00
N MET A 260 -8.52 3.44 -4.63
CA MET A 260 -7.62 2.96 -3.57
C MET A 260 -6.60 1.96 -4.12
N PRO A 261 -5.45 1.77 -3.45
CA PRO A 261 -4.58 0.64 -3.78
C PRO A 261 -5.27 -0.69 -3.44
N ASP A 262 -5.00 -1.75 -4.19
CA ASP A 262 -5.53 -3.10 -3.94
C ASP A 262 -5.29 -3.59 -2.50
N SER A 263 -4.21 -3.14 -1.87
CA SER A 263 -3.89 -3.41 -0.47
C SER A 263 -4.95 -2.94 0.53
N PHE A 264 -5.76 -1.92 0.19
CA PHE A 264 -6.87 -1.46 1.03
C PHE A 264 -7.88 -2.59 1.27
N PHE A 265 -8.10 -3.43 0.27
CA PHE A 265 -9.14 -4.46 0.27
C PHE A 265 -8.72 -5.77 0.94
N ASN A 266 -7.43 -5.99 1.21
CA ASN A 266 -6.93 -7.28 1.71
C ASN A 266 -5.91 -7.20 2.87
N ILE A 267 -5.12 -6.13 3.02
CA ILE A 267 -4.07 -6.08 4.06
C ILE A 267 -4.64 -5.69 5.43
N THR A 268 -4.10 -6.28 6.50
CA THR A 268 -4.53 -6.07 7.90
C THR A 268 -4.52 -4.59 8.33
N THR A 269 -3.57 -3.79 7.84
CA THR A 269 -3.44 -2.35 8.18
C THR A 269 -4.70 -1.55 7.83
N PHE A 270 -5.54 -2.03 6.92
CA PHE A 270 -6.79 -1.38 6.50
C PHE A 270 -8.05 -2.04 7.07
N GLU A 271 -7.93 -2.93 8.03
CA GLU A 271 -9.09 -3.68 8.57
C GLU A 271 -10.16 -2.76 9.13
N ASP A 272 -9.80 -1.76 9.95
CA ASP A 272 -10.78 -0.82 10.52
C ASP A 272 -11.44 0.05 9.45
N ALA A 273 -10.71 0.40 8.39
CA ALA A 273 -11.29 1.10 7.24
C ALA A 273 -12.30 0.23 6.50
N ARG A 274 -12.02 -1.07 6.31
CA ARG A 274 -12.98 -2.01 5.70
C ARG A 274 -14.21 -2.24 6.57
N LYS A 275 -14.04 -2.39 7.89
CA LYS A 275 -15.17 -2.46 8.84
C LYS A 275 -16.05 -1.23 8.72
N SER A 276 -15.44 -0.05 8.66
CA SER A 276 -16.16 1.21 8.46
C SER A 276 -16.87 1.26 7.10
N LEU A 277 -16.22 0.80 6.02
CA LEU A 277 -16.83 0.78 4.69
C LEU A 277 -18.07 -0.14 4.64
N LEU A 278 -18.06 -1.27 5.36
CA LEU A 278 -19.19 -2.18 5.47
C LEU A 278 -20.39 -1.60 6.24
N THR A 279 -20.23 -0.45 6.92
CA THR A 279 -21.37 0.28 7.52
C THR A 279 -22.07 1.21 6.53
N LEU A 280 -21.54 1.41 5.34
CA LEU A 280 -22.15 2.17 4.25
C LEU A 280 -22.91 1.23 3.31
N ASN A 281 -23.78 1.76 2.47
CA ASN A 281 -24.37 1.00 1.35
C ASN A 281 -23.41 1.03 0.16
N ILE A 282 -22.67 -0.05 -0.04
CA ILE A 282 -21.72 -0.15 -1.14
C ILE A 282 -22.49 -0.50 -2.42
N SER A 283 -22.41 0.36 -3.43
CA SER A 283 -23.04 0.13 -4.73
C SER A 283 -22.10 -0.58 -5.70
N ARG A 284 -20.80 -0.24 -5.68
CA ARG A 284 -19.84 -0.74 -6.67
C ARG A 284 -18.46 -0.99 -6.08
N LEU A 285 -17.81 -2.07 -6.58
CA LEU A 285 -16.38 -2.39 -6.39
C LEU A 285 -15.79 -2.69 -7.78
N VAL A 286 -14.73 -1.97 -8.18
CA VAL A 286 -14.15 -2.09 -9.52
C VAL A 286 -12.63 -2.24 -9.45
N ASP A 287 -12.08 -3.33 -9.97
CA ASP A 287 -10.64 -3.54 -10.16
C ASP A 287 -10.22 -3.05 -11.56
N TYR A 288 -9.56 -1.91 -11.65
CA TYR A 288 -9.00 -1.35 -12.89
C TYR A 288 -7.63 -1.94 -13.25
N GLY A 289 -7.14 -2.89 -12.47
CA GLY A 289 -5.83 -3.49 -12.69
C GLY A 289 -4.69 -2.50 -12.51
N LYS A 290 -3.63 -2.67 -13.30
CA LYS A 290 -2.45 -1.80 -13.27
C LYS A 290 -2.68 -0.53 -14.09
N ALA A 291 -3.57 0.34 -13.63
CA ALA A 291 -3.97 1.54 -14.34
C ALA A 291 -2.86 2.60 -14.47
N PHE A 292 -1.86 2.57 -13.57
CA PHE A 292 -0.80 3.58 -13.54
C PHE A 292 0.52 3.03 -14.08
N LYS A 293 1.10 3.73 -15.05
CA LYS A 293 2.41 3.37 -15.63
C LYS A 293 3.49 3.39 -14.56
N GLY A 294 4.32 2.35 -14.52
CA GLY A 294 5.43 2.26 -13.56
C GLY A 294 5.05 1.81 -12.14
N LEU A 295 3.74 1.64 -11.84
CA LEU A 295 3.26 1.14 -10.57
C LEU A 295 2.82 -0.32 -10.69
N MET A 296 3.27 -1.16 -9.76
CA MET A 296 2.88 -2.59 -9.71
C MET A 296 1.57 -2.82 -8.95
N THR A 297 1.17 -1.85 -8.11
CA THR A 297 -0.06 -1.86 -7.33
C THR A 297 -1.26 -1.67 -8.26
N LYS A 298 -2.31 -2.46 -8.08
CA LYS A 298 -3.55 -2.29 -8.81
C LYS A 298 -4.36 -1.13 -8.26
N ALA A 299 -5.13 -0.48 -9.13
CA ALA A 299 -6.10 0.53 -8.78
C ALA A 299 -7.48 -0.12 -8.62
N VAL A 300 -8.08 0.03 -7.46
CA VAL A 300 -9.40 -0.53 -7.14
C VAL A 300 -10.28 0.58 -6.57
N ALA A 301 -11.47 0.75 -7.14
CA ALA A 301 -12.41 1.73 -6.62
C ALA A 301 -13.55 1.06 -5.84
N PHE A 302 -14.08 1.81 -4.89
CA PHE A 302 -15.41 1.60 -4.34
C PHE A 302 -16.27 2.85 -4.53
N VAL A 303 -17.58 2.65 -4.66
CA VAL A 303 -18.61 3.68 -4.57
C VAL A 303 -19.62 3.24 -3.52
N ALA A 304 -19.95 4.13 -2.58
CA ALA A 304 -20.83 3.82 -1.46
C ALA A 304 -21.62 5.05 -1.03
N THR A 305 -22.82 4.84 -0.47
CA THR A 305 -23.69 5.88 0.07
C THR A 305 -23.76 5.76 1.59
N LYS A 306 -23.71 6.87 2.29
CA LYS A 306 -23.91 6.94 3.74
C LYS A 306 -25.40 6.90 4.04
N ALA A 307 -25.90 5.76 4.51
CA ALA A 307 -27.33 5.59 4.77
C ALA A 307 -27.80 6.31 6.05
N ASN A 308 -29.01 6.87 5.99
CA ASN A 308 -29.69 7.49 7.15
C ASN A 308 -30.13 6.48 8.23
N SER A 309 -30.22 5.19 7.91
CA SER A 309 -30.60 4.12 8.85
C SER A 309 -29.37 3.41 9.38
N GLN A 310 -29.35 3.10 10.68
CA GLN A 310 -28.23 2.45 11.37
C GLN A 310 -27.90 1.02 10.92
N GLN A 311 -28.58 0.48 9.91
CA GLN A 311 -28.29 -0.82 9.34
C GLN A 311 -28.20 -0.72 7.83
N PRO A 312 -27.08 -1.17 7.20
CA PRO A 312 -27.09 -1.50 5.78
C PRO A 312 -28.26 -2.44 5.53
N THR A 313 -29.02 -2.21 4.47
CA THR A 313 -30.08 -3.14 4.11
C THR A 313 -29.46 -4.53 3.92
N ALA A 314 -29.87 -5.50 4.73
CA ALA A 314 -29.29 -6.86 4.79
C ALA A 314 -29.23 -7.58 3.42
N ASN A 315 -29.87 -7.05 2.40
CA ASN A 315 -29.93 -7.57 1.02
C ASN A 315 -29.28 -6.64 -0.02
N SER A 316 -28.39 -5.71 0.37
CA SER A 316 -27.75 -4.85 -0.63
C SER A 316 -26.83 -5.66 -1.52
N GLN A 317 -27.12 -5.62 -2.84
CA GLN A 317 -26.29 -6.23 -3.86
C GLN A 317 -25.24 -5.25 -4.35
N ILE A 318 -23.98 -5.64 -4.28
CA ILE A 318 -22.84 -4.87 -4.76
C ILE A 318 -22.50 -5.29 -6.19
N GLN A 319 -22.42 -4.35 -7.11
CA GLN A 319 -21.89 -4.61 -8.43
C GLN A 319 -20.35 -4.73 -8.34
N CYS A 320 -19.84 -5.94 -8.49
CA CYS A 320 -18.41 -6.23 -8.53
C CYS A 320 -17.93 -6.33 -9.98
N GLU A 321 -16.84 -5.65 -10.29
CA GLU A 321 -16.32 -5.59 -11.66
C GLU A 321 -14.79 -5.75 -11.68
N ILE A 322 -14.31 -6.61 -12.58
CA ILE A 322 -12.95 -6.54 -13.11
C ILE A 322 -13.10 -5.78 -14.43
N TYR A 323 -12.62 -4.56 -14.48
CA TYR A 323 -12.92 -3.59 -15.52
C TYR A 323 -12.70 -4.17 -16.92
N ASN A 324 -13.74 -4.09 -17.76
CA ASN A 324 -13.81 -4.65 -19.12
C ASN A 324 -13.57 -6.18 -19.23
N VAL A 325 -13.57 -6.93 -18.12
CA VAL A 325 -13.33 -8.38 -18.13
C VAL A 325 -14.54 -9.15 -17.61
N LYS A 326 -15.02 -8.82 -16.42
CA LYS A 326 -16.10 -9.57 -15.75
C LYS A 326 -16.91 -8.65 -14.85
N LYS A 327 -18.25 -8.85 -14.87
CA LYS A 327 -19.18 -8.22 -13.92
C LYS A 327 -20.03 -9.30 -13.26
N HIS A 328 -20.27 -9.14 -11.97
CA HIS A 328 -21.14 -10.01 -11.20
C HIS A 328 -21.67 -9.28 -9.95
N LEU A 329 -22.65 -9.84 -9.32
CA LEU A 329 -23.23 -9.30 -8.09
C LEU A 329 -22.70 -10.08 -6.89
N ARG A 330 -22.48 -9.38 -5.76
CA ARG A 330 -22.11 -9.94 -4.48
C ARG A 330 -23.01 -9.36 -3.40
N SER A 331 -23.42 -10.20 -2.45
CA SER A 331 -24.05 -9.70 -1.24
C SER A 331 -23.03 -8.95 -0.36
N GLN A 332 -23.41 -7.80 0.17
CA GLN A 332 -22.57 -7.05 1.12
C GLN A 332 -22.32 -7.86 2.40
N GLU A 333 -23.32 -8.62 2.84
CA GLU A 333 -23.21 -9.53 4.00
C GLU A 333 -22.11 -10.57 3.81
N GLY A 334 -21.86 -11.00 2.56
CA GLY A 334 -20.81 -11.95 2.23
C GLY A 334 -19.41 -11.52 2.65
N PHE A 335 -19.16 -10.22 2.85
CA PHE A 335 -17.87 -9.69 3.32
C PHE A 335 -17.76 -9.56 4.84
N LEU A 336 -18.86 -9.66 5.60
CA LEU A 336 -18.85 -9.57 7.06
C LEU A 336 -18.17 -10.77 7.72
N ASN A 337 -18.32 -11.95 7.12
CA ASN A 337 -17.86 -13.23 7.67
C ASN A 337 -16.52 -13.70 7.05
N VAL A 338 -15.90 -12.90 6.20
CA VAL A 338 -14.56 -13.18 5.67
C VAL A 338 -13.48 -12.71 6.67
N PRO A 339 -12.38 -13.47 6.87
CA PRO A 339 -11.30 -13.06 7.76
C PRO A 339 -10.85 -11.61 7.51
N LYS A 340 -10.70 -10.81 8.58
CA LYS A 340 -10.29 -9.40 8.52
C LYS A 340 -11.18 -8.52 7.63
N HIS A 341 -12.42 -8.94 7.34
CA HIS A 341 -13.33 -8.23 6.44
C HIS A 341 -12.70 -7.96 5.07
N ILE A 342 -11.98 -8.95 4.52
CA ILE A 342 -11.34 -8.83 3.21
C ILE A 342 -12.41 -8.76 2.13
N PHE A 343 -12.25 -7.81 1.20
CA PHE A 343 -13.12 -7.67 0.04
C PHE A 343 -12.61 -8.55 -1.10
N ASN A 344 -12.90 -9.84 -1.03
CA ASN A 344 -12.58 -10.82 -2.07
C ASN A 344 -13.61 -10.80 -3.23
N PHE A 345 -13.92 -9.61 -3.73
CA PHE A 345 -14.95 -9.40 -4.74
C PHE A 345 -14.60 -9.93 -6.15
N HIS A 346 -13.41 -10.46 -6.34
CA HIS A 346 -12.98 -11.12 -7.58
C HIS A 346 -13.63 -12.51 -7.81
N ILE A 347 -14.17 -13.11 -6.74
CA ILE A 347 -14.91 -14.39 -6.80
C ILE A 347 -16.43 -14.16 -6.84
N GLU A 348 -17.16 -15.16 -7.32
CA GLU A 348 -18.62 -15.13 -7.36
C GLU A 348 -19.24 -15.46 -6.00
N GLU A 349 -20.53 -15.19 -5.84
CA GLU A 349 -21.25 -15.47 -4.59
C GLU A 349 -21.23 -16.96 -4.24
N LYS A 350 -21.39 -17.84 -5.22
CA LYS A 350 -21.32 -19.31 -5.03
C LYS A 350 -19.99 -19.77 -4.42
N GLU A 351 -18.88 -19.19 -4.88
CA GLU A 351 -17.56 -19.50 -4.31
C GLU A 351 -17.44 -18.98 -2.87
N ASN A 352 -18.03 -17.81 -2.60
CA ASN A 352 -18.06 -17.24 -1.26
C ASN A 352 -18.92 -18.09 -0.29
N ASP A 353 -20.02 -18.68 -0.76
CA ASP A 353 -20.83 -19.61 0.02
C ASP A 353 -20.03 -20.84 0.44
N ILE A 354 -19.23 -21.39 -0.46
CA ILE A 354 -18.31 -22.49 -0.13
C ILE A 354 -17.29 -22.05 0.93
N ILE A 355 -16.71 -20.84 0.78
CA ILE A 355 -15.77 -20.31 1.78
C ILE A 355 -16.45 -20.18 3.15
N ARG A 356 -17.67 -19.66 3.22
CA ARG A 356 -18.44 -19.56 4.47
C ARG A 356 -18.66 -20.94 5.12
N GLN A 357 -19.03 -21.94 4.33
CA GLN A 357 -19.19 -23.31 4.80
C GLN A 357 -17.87 -23.87 5.35
N VAL A 358 -16.75 -23.66 4.64
CA VAL A 358 -15.42 -24.10 5.07
C VAL A 358 -15.03 -23.47 6.41
N TYR A 359 -15.27 -22.17 6.59
CA TYR A 359 -14.97 -21.49 7.86
C TYR A 359 -15.97 -21.79 8.98
N SER A 360 -17.14 -22.38 8.70
CA SER A 360 -18.08 -22.84 9.71
C SER A 360 -17.71 -24.20 10.29
N LEU A 361 -16.85 -24.97 9.62
CA LEU A 361 -16.36 -26.25 10.14
C LEU A 361 -15.50 -26.03 11.40
N PRO A 362 -15.49 -26.99 12.35
CA PRO A 362 -14.59 -26.94 13.50
C PRO A 362 -13.13 -26.82 13.07
N HIS A 363 -12.48 -25.73 13.43
CA HIS A 363 -11.10 -25.48 13.06
C HIS A 363 -10.35 -24.66 14.13
N ILE A 364 -9.05 -24.75 14.10
CA ILE A 364 -8.12 -23.86 14.80
C ILE A 364 -7.33 -23.07 13.76
N THR A 365 -6.54 -22.10 14.21
CA THR A 365 -5.69 -21.31 13.31
C THR A 365 -4.26 -21.26 13.82
N LEU A 366 -3.32 -20.83 12.98
CA LEU A 366 -1.94 -20.61 13.40
C LEU A 366 -1.76 -19.33 14.23
N LYS A 367 -2.79 -18.48 14.33
CA LYS A 367 -2.75 -17.28 15.15
C LYS A 367 -2.56 -17.68 16.63
N ASP A 368 -1.57 -17.09 17.26
CA ASP A 368 -1.17 -17.38 18.65
C ASP A 368 -0.70 -18.83 18.93
N ASN A 369 -0.67 -19.71 17.91
CA ASN A 369 -0.26 -21.11 17.96
C ASN A 369 1.09 -21.40 17.26
N ALA A 370 1.73 -20.38 16.71
CA ALA A 370 3.04 -20.51 16.07
C ALA A 370 3.94 -19.29 16.36
N GLU A 371 5.24 -19.54 16.39
CA GLU A 371 6.27 -18.51 16.45
C GLU A 371 6.89 -18.31 15.06
N TRP A 372 7.09 -17.06 14.64
CA TRP A 372 7.41 -16.70 13.27
C TRP A 372 8.74 -15.97 13.14
N ALA A 373 9.53 -16.33 12.14
CA ALA A 373 10.72 -15.59 11.76
C ALA A 373 10.73 -15.26 10.27
N LEU A 374 11.07 -14.01 9.97
CA LEU A 374 11.37 -13.60 8.59
C LEU A 374 12.67 -14.26 8.14
N GLY A 375 12.79 -14.59 6.87
CA GLY A 375 14.06 -15.02 6.32
C GLY A 375 15.12 -13.93 6.45
N ILE A 376 16.38 -14.33 6.52
CA ILE A 376 17.54 -13.48 6.78
C ILE A 376 17.67 -12.41 5.69
N ILE A 377 17.80 -11.15 6.11
CA ILE A 377 18.07 -10.02 5.23
C ILE A 377 19.54 -9.66 5.33
N THR A 378 20.31 -10.03 4.34
CA THR A 378 21.74 -9.71 4.27
C THR A 378 22.01 -8.22 4.03
N GLY A 379 21.11 -7.54 3.30
CA GLY A 379 21.32 -6.19 2.78
C GLY A 379 22.09 -6.17 1.44
N ASN A 380 22.97 -7.14 1.21
CA ASN A 380 23.66 -7.38 -0.07
C ASN A 380 24.04 -8.87 -0.19
N ASN A 381 23.21 -9.63 -0.90
CA ASN A 381 23.43 -11.06 -1.09
C ASN A 381 24.72 -11.37 -1.86
N GLU A 382 25.11 -10.55 -2.86
CA GLU A 382 26.32 -10.77 -3.65
C GLU A 382 27.59 -10.64 -2.80
N LYS A 383 27.54 -9.75 -1.80
CA LYS A 383 28.66 -9.53 -0.89
C LYS A 383 28.74 -10.59 0.22
N LEU A 384 27.61 -11.03 0.77
CA LEU A 384 27.57 -11.87 1.98
C LEU A 384 27.32 -13.35 1.69
N CYS A 385 26.71 -13.70 0.55
CA CYS A 385 26.53 -15.09 0.15
C CYS A 385 27.62 -15.53 -0.82
N ARG A 386 28.11 -16.76 -0.67
CA ARG A 386 29.08 -17.41 -1.56
C ARG A 386 28.41 -18.52 -2.34
N LYS A 387 28.91 -18.82 -3.54
CA LYS A 387 28.43 -19.93 -4.38
C LYS A 387 29.10 -21.26 -4.05
N GLU A 388 30.25 -21.21 -3.43
CA GLU A 388 31.06 -22.36 -3.05
C GLU A 388 31.08 -22.52 -1.53
N ARG A 389 31.05 -23.77 -1.08
CA ARG A 389 31.17 -24.10 0.34
C ARG A 389 32.64 -24.04 0.76
N THR A 390 32.92 -23.26 1.80
CA THR A 390 34.22 -23.21 2.47
C THR A 390 34.02 -23.37 3.98
N GLU A 391 35.10 -23.60 4.70
CA GLU A 391 35.06 -23.74 6.18
C GLU A 391 34.40 -22.51 6.82
N GLY A 392 33.55 -22.75 7.83
CA GLY A 392 32.77 -21.70 8.53
C GLY A 392 31.53 -21.18 7.76
N LEU A 393 31.25 -21.72 6.57
CA LEU A 393 30.05 -21.38 5.81
C LEU A 393 29.01 -22.49 5.90
N VAL A 394 27.75 -22.09 6.10
CA VAL A 394 26.58 -22.96 6.12
C VAL A 394 25.63 -22.66 4.96
N PRO A 395 24.87 -23.68 4.49
CA PRO A 395 23.89 -23.48 3.42
C PRO A 395 22.83 -22.44 3.79
N ILE A 396 22.43 -21.61 2.82
CA ILE A 396 21.30 -20.70 2.93
C ILE A 396 20.44 -20.76 1.67
N PHE A 397 19.12 -20.86 1.85
CA PHE A 397 18.17 -21.14 0.79
C PHE A 397 17.28 -19.93 0.47
N ARG A 398 16.90 -19.81 -0.79
CA ARG A 398 15.94 -18.81 -1.27
C ARG A 398 14.54 -19.40 -1.34
N GLY A 399 13.51 -18.57 -1.44
CA GLY A 399 12.15 -19.06 -1.63
C GLY A 399 12.01 -20.01 -2.83
N LYS A 400 12.70 -19.77 -3.94
CA LYS A 400 12.67 -20.65 -5.11
C LYS A 400 13.28 -22.04 -4.87
N ASP A 401 14.08 -22.18 -3.84
CA ASP A 401 14.77 -23.43 -3.48
C ASP A 401 13.88 -24.33 -2.58
N VAL A 402 12.69 -23.85 -2.17
CA VAL A 402 11.69 -24.57 -1.35
C VAL A 402 10.67 -25.24 -2.27
N PHE A 403 10.49 -26.55 -2.15
CA PHE A 403 9.45 -27.34 -2.84
C PHE A 403 8.53 -28.00 -1.80
N LYS A 404 7.40 -28.57 -2.23
CA LYS A 404 6.43 -29.19 -1.33
C LYS A 404 7.01 -30.40 -0.57
N ASP A 405 7.87 -31.16 -1.22
CA ASP A 405 8.43 -32.45 -0.80
C ASP A 405 9.93 -32.43 -0.49
N LYS A 406 10.63 -31.38 -0.89
CA LYS A 406 12.09 -31.28 -0.74
C LYS A 406 12.59 -29.84 -0.76
N MET A 407 13.83 -29.65 -0.34
CA MET A 407 14.63 -28.47 -0.63
C MET A 407 15.53 -28.74 -1.83
N ALA A 408 15.86 -27.68 -2.58
CA ALA A 408 16.87 -27.78 -3.64
C ALA A 408 18.26 -28.09 -3.03
N GLU A 409 19.19 -28.58 -3.86
CA GLU A 409 20.60 -28.64 -3.47
C GLU A 409 21.13 -27.24 -3.12
N PRO A 410 21.98 -27.12 -2.09
CA PRO A 410 22.51 -25.84 -1.67
C PRO A 410 23.32 -25.17 -2.78
N SER A 411 22.97 -23.96 -3.15
CA SER A 411 23.66 -23.16 -4.16
C SER A 411 24.20 -21.82 -3.63
N LEU A 412 23.94 -21.54 -2.38
CA LEU A 412 24.44 -20.37 -1.63
C LEU A 412 24.82 -20.77 -0.21
N PHE A 413 25.86 -20.11 0.28
CA PHE A 413 26.41 -20.33 1.61
C PHE A 413 26.65 -18.98 2.29
N VAL A 414 26.46 -18.91 3.60
CA VAL A 414 26.63 -17.71 4.43
C VAL A 414 27.47 -18.06 5.65
N ASN A 415 28.14 -17.08 6.26
CA ASN A 415 28.86 -17.29 7.50
C ASN A 415 27.87 -17.76 8.60
N GLU A 416 28.23 -18.82 9.32
CA GLU A 416 27.36 -19.44 10.33
C GLU A 416 26.92 -18.46 11.43
N ASN A 417 27.78 -17.51 11.80
CA ASN A 417 27.47 -16.48 12.80
C ASN A 417 26.57 -15.35 12.26
N LEU A 418 26.26 -15.35 10.93
CA LEU A 418 25.43 -14.37 10.22
C LEU A 418 25.95 -12.92 10.33
N GLU A 419 27.25 -12.76 10.59
CA GLU A 419 27.88 -11.45 10.74
C GLU A 419 27.72 -10.59 9.47
N GLY A 420 27.44 -9.32 9.66
CA GLY A 420 27.21 -8.35 8.57
C GLY A 420 25.82 -8.41 7.94
N CYS A 421 24.96 -9.35 8.32
CA CYS A 421 23.56 -9.37 7.89
C CYS A 421 22.80 -8.18 8.50
N ARG A 422 21.95 -7.55 7.67
CA ARG A 422 21.20 -6.36 8.06
C ARG A 422 20.11 -6.65 9.09
N GLN A 423 19.47 -7.82 8.98
CA GLN A 423 18.40 -8.24 9.88
C GLN A 423 18.38 -9.78 9.97
N VAL A 424 18.43 -10.25 11.19
CA VAL A 424 18.29 -11.66 11.56
C VAL A 424 17.24 -11.71 12.66
N ALA A 425 16.28 -12.62 12.55
CA ALA A 425 15.31 -12.87 13.62
C ALA A 425 15.95 -13.75 14.72
N ASP A 426 15.16 -14.16 15.71
CA ASP A 426 15.64 -15.06 16.77
C ASP A 426 16.22 -16.35 16.16
N LEU A 427 17.51 -16.58 16.44
CA LEU A 427 18.27 -17.74 15.94
C LEU A 427 17.64 -19.07 16.38
N ARG A 428 16.97 -19.11 17.54
CA ARG A 428 16.27 -20.28 18.06
C ARG A 428 15.26 -20.81 17.04
N LEU A 429 14.57 -19.92 16.34
CA LEU A 429 13.57 -20.32 15.34
C LEU A 429 14.19 -20.92 14.07
N TYR A 430 15.36 -20.42 13.64
CA TYR A 430 16.06 -21.06 12.51
C TYR A 430 16.69 -22.39 12.90
N LYS A 431 17.19 -22.50 14.13
CA LYS A 431 17.84 -23.73 14.68
C LYS A 431 16.85 -24.69 15.34
N SER A 432 15.52 -24.45 15.22
CA SER A 432 14.53 -25.41 15.69
C SER A 432 14.70 -26.75 14.97
N PRO A 433 14.67 -27.87 15.70
CA PRO A 433 14.76 -29.21 15.11
C PRO A 433 13.56 -29.57 14.25
N ASN A 434 12.46 -28.87 14.45
CA ASN A 434 11.25 -28.96 13.62
C ASN A 434 10.74 -27.55 13.33
N LYS A 435 10.61 -27.21 12.04
CA LYS A 435 9.99 -25.96 11.61
C LYS A 435 9.40 -26.10 10.23
N ILE A 436 8.52 -25.19 9.88
CA ILE A 436 8.02 -25.07 8.50
C ILE A 436 8.72 -23.90 7.81
N ILE A 437 9.31 -24.17 6.65
CA ILE A 437 9.82 -23.18 5.71
C ILE A 437 8.77 -22.97 4.63
N TYR A 438 8.43 -21.70 4.32
CA TYR A 438 7.49 -21.40 3.25
C TYR A 438 7.97 -20.30 2.33
N ARG A 439 7.56 -20.36 1.06
CA ARG A 439 7.85 -19.32 0.08
C ARG A 439 7.09 -18.06 0.46
N PHE A 440 7.82 -16.94 0.61
CA PHE A 440 7.20 -15.63 0.87
C PHE A 440 6.68 -14.97 -0.42
N ILE A 441 7.47 -15.02 -1.50
CA ILE A 441 7.07 -14.46 -2.81
C ILE A 441 6.54 -15.61 -3.65
N SER A 442 5.22 -15.76 -3.66
CA SER A 442 4.52 -16.82 -4.38
C SER A 442 3.03 -16.49 -4.47
N ASN A 443 2.35 -16.97 -5.50
CA ASN A 443 0.90 -16.94 -5.62
C ASN A 443 0.23 -18.27 -5.16
N LYS A 444 1.04 -19.21 -4.68
CA LYS A 444 0.60 -20.48 -4.10
C LYS A 444 1.35 -20.72 -2.81
N ILE A 445 0.70 -21.31 -1.83
CA ILE A 445 1.36 -21.79 -0.61
C ILE A 445 2.27 -22.96 -1.01
N VAL A 446 3.54 -22.83 -0.70
CA VAL A 446 4.54 -23.90 -0.83
C VAL A 446 5.29 -23.95 0.48
N CYS A 447 5.04 -25.00 1.24
CA CYS A 447 5.61 -25.25 2.56
C CYS A 447 6.43 -26.53 2.56
N PHE A 448 7.48 -26.54 3.37
CA PHE A 448 8.34 -27.70 3.60
C PHE A 448 8.59 -27.88 5.10
N HIS A 449 8.44 -29.10 5.61
CA HIS A 449 8.82 -29.45 6.98
C HIS A 449 10.33 -29.67 7.04
N ASP A 450 11.03 -28.77 7.70
CA ASP A 450 12.48 -28.80 7.85
C ASP A 450 12.89 -29.37 9.21
N THR A 451 13.70 -30.44 9.16
CA THR A 451 14.30 -31.11 10.31
C THR A 451 15.82 -30.94 10.37
N GLU A 452 16.42 -30.22 9.40
CA GLU A 452 17.87 -30.05 9.26
C GLU A 452 18.35 -28.64 9.63
N GLN A 453 17.50 -27.85 10.30
CA GLN A 453 17.87 -26.52 10.83
C GLN A 453 18.39 -25.55 9.75
N ARG A 454 17.85 -25.62 8.52
CA ARG A 454 18.29 -24.81 7.38
C ARG A 454 18.00 -23.32 7.57
N TYR A 455 18.95 -22.48 7.13
CA TYR A 455 18.77 -21.04 7.04
C TYR A 455 18.11 -20.65 5.72
N VAL A 456 17.27 -19.61 5.76
CA VAL A 456 16.61 -19.08 4.57
C VAL A 456 16.77 -17.57 4.43
N LEU A 457 16.88 -17.09 3.19
CA LEU A 457 16.85 -15.68 2.84
C LEU A 457 15.40 -15.16 2.82
N ASN A 458 15.22 -13.86 2.86
CA ASN A 458 13.94 -13.14 2.96
C ASN A 458 12.93 -13.35 1.80
N SER A 459 13.23 -14.20 0.85
CA SER A 459 12.25 -14.72 -0.12
C SER A 459 11.53 -15.99 0.35
N ALA A 460 11.96 -16.54 1.50
CA ALA A 460 11.24 -17.54 2.29
C ALA A 460 11.20 -17.08 3.76
N ASN A 461 10.22 -17.57 4.50
CA ASN A 461 10.10 -17.35 5.94
C ASN A 461 9.94 -18.68 6.65
N VAL A 462 10.01 -18.66 7.97
CA VAL A 462 9.85 -19.85 8.80
C VAL A 462 8.85 -19.63 9.91
N PHE A 463 8.22 -20.72 10.36
CA PHE A 463 7.52 -20.74 11.64
C PHE A 463 7.68 -22.08 12.36
N VAL A 464 7.52 -22.03 13.67
CA VAL A 464 7.60 -23.16 14.59
C VAL A 464 6.28 -23.25 15.32
N LEU A 465 5.67 -24.43 15.36
CA LEU A 465 4.44 -24.67 16.10
C LEU A 465 4.72 -24.68 17.61
N LYS A 466 3.77 -24.25 18.41
CA LYS A 466 3.82 -24.44 19.87
C LYS A 466 3.61 -25.92 20.21
N ASP A 467 4.16 -26.34 21.36
CA ASP A 467 4.20 -27.75 21.76
C ASP A 467 2.79 -28.38 21.94
N ASP A 468 1.80 -27.57 22.26
CA ASP A 468 0.40 -27.99 22.45
C ASP A 468 -0.46 -27.95 21.18
N PHE A 469 0.14 -27.67 20.01
CA PHE A 469 -0.60 -27.60 18.76
C PHE A 469 -1.07 -29.00 18.33
N PRO A 470 -2.39 -29.24 18.15
CA PRO A 470 -2.94 -30.60 18.05
C PRO A 470 -2.76 -31.26 16.67
N VAL A 471 -2.03 -30.62 15.75
CA VAL A 471 -1.78 -31.12 14.39
C VAL A 471 -0.27 -31.21 14.17
N SER A 472 0.21 -32.36 13.69
CA SER A 472 1.64 -32.57 13.43
C SER A 472 2.15 -31.73 12.26
N TYR A 473 3.48 -31.54 12.18
CA TYR A 473 4.10 -30.80 11.07
C TYR A 473 3.79 -31.43 9.71
N SER A 474 3.76 -32.77 9.60
CA SER A 474 3.45 -33.48 8.36
C SER A 474 1.99 -33.29 7.95
N GLN A 475 1.06 -33.41 8.89
CA GLN A 475 -0.36 -33.15 8.65
C GLN A 475 -0.60 -31.73 8.20
N LEU A 476 0.00 -30.73 8.88
CA LEU A 476 -0.14 -29.34 8.54
C LEU A 476 0.42 -29.00 7.15
N VAL A 477 1.61 -29.52 6.82
CA VAL A 477 2.24 -29.31 5.51
C VAL A 477 1.40 -29.96 4.40
N SER A 478 0.81 -31.14 4.63
CA SER A 478 -0.06 -31.78 3.66
C SER A 478 -1.30 -30.93 3.35
N LEU A 479 -1.92 -30.34 4.37
CA LEU A 479 -3.05 -29.43 4.22
C LEU A 479 -2.65 -28.13 3.50
N LEU A 480 -1.61 -27.45 3.97
CA LEU A 480 -1.19 -26.15 3.40
C LEU A 480 -0.76 -26.27 1.94
N ASN A 481 -0.18 -27.40 1.55
CA ASN A 481 0.25 -27.67 0.16
C ASN A 481 -0.86 -28.20 -0.74
N SER A 482 -2.06 -28.52 -0.22
CA SER A 482 -3.17 -29.07 -1.01
C SER A 482 -3.69 -28.07 -2.04
N ASP A 483 -4.32 -28.55 -3.09
CA ASP A 483 -4.97 -27.69 -4.08
C ASP A 483 -6.20 -26.99 -3.48
N PHE A 484 -6.92 -27.65 -2.58
CA PHE A 484 -8.00 -27.07 -1.79
C PHE A 484 -7.54 -25.85 -0.98
N MET A 485 -6.48 -25.97 -0.16
CA MET A 485 -5.99 -24.84 0.64
C MET A 485 -5.42 -23.71 -0.25
N ASN A 486 -4.82 -24.06 -1.36
CA ASN A 486 -4.34 -23.08 -2.35
C ASN A 486 -5.51 -22.37 -3.07
N TRP A 487 -6.60 -23.09 -3.35
CA TRP A 487 -7.83 -22.46 -3.85
C TRP A 487 -8.39 -21.50 -2.81
N LEU A 488 -8.58 -21.97 -1.57
CA LEU A 488 -9.10 -21.15 -0.46
C LEU A 488 -8.26 -19.88 -0.25
N PHE A 489 -6.93 -20.03 -0.19
CA PHE A 489 -6.00 -18.90 -0.03
C PHE A 489 -6.17 -17.85 -1.13
N ARG A 490 -6.24 -18.27 -2.38
CA ARG A 490 -6.42 -17.37 -3.52
C ARG A 490 -7.79 -16.72 -3.55
N SER A 491 -8.82 -17.47 -3.20
CA SER A 491 -10.20 -16.98 -3.18
C SER A 491 -10.44 -15.96 -2.05
N VAL A 492 -9.72 -16.09 -0.93
CA VAL A 492 -9.83 -15.12 0.18
C VAL A 492 -8.87 -13.95 0.00
N PHE A 493 -7.57 -14.19 -0.20
CA PHE A 493 -6.55 -13.14 -0.10
C PHE A 493 -6.12 -12.54 -1.45
N ASN A 494 -6.15 -13.30 -2.53
CA ASN A 494 -5.79 -12.89 -3.89
C ASN A 494 -4.47 -12.07 -3.96
N THR A 495 -3.44 -12.57 -3.30
CA THR A 495 -2.12 -11.91 -3.21
C THR A 495 -1.04 -12.75 -3.86
N HIS A 496 0.05 -12.11 -4.29
CA HIS A 496 1.26 -12.76 -4.79
C HIS A 496 2.39 -12.84 -3.74
N LYS A 497 2.06 -12.55 -2.48
CA LYS A 497 2.94 -12.72 -1.32
C LYS A 497 2.19 -13.51 -0.25
N ILE A 498 2.85 -14.49 0.30
CA ILE A 498 2.29 -15.28 1.40
C ILE A 498 2.69 -14.58 2.71
N LEU A 499 1.79 -13.76 3.24
CA LEU A 499 2.04 -13.02 4.47
C LEU A 499 1.74 -13.91 5.69
N ARG A 500 2.51 -13.70 6.77
CA ARG A 500 2.24 -14.33 8.07
C ARG A 500 0.77 -14.17 8.47
N GLY A 501 0.27 -12.94 8.45
CA GLY A 501 -1.09 -12.65 8.88
C GLY A 501 -2.19 -13.27 8.02
N ASP A 502 -1.87 -13.73 6.80
CA ASP A 502 -2.82 -14.47 5.96
C ASP A 502 -2.79 -15.96 6.31
N LEU A 503 -1.60 -16.54 6.50
CA LEU A 503 -1.47 -17.93 6.97
C LEU A 503 -2.08 -18.12 8.37
N GLU A 504 -1.96 -17.14 9.26
CA GLU A 504 -2.56 -17.15 10.60
C GLU A 504 -4.10 -17.20 10.60
N MET A 505 -4.75 -16.90 9.47
CA MET A 505 -6.22 -16.90 9.36
C MET A 505 -6.76 -18.12 8.63
N LEU A 506 -5.91 -18.97 8.07
CA LEU A 506 -6.38 -20.18 7.39
C LEU A 506 -6.90 -21.20 8.40
N PRO A 507 -8.01 -21.88 8.07
CA PRO A 507 -8.59 -22.89 8.96
C PRO A 507 -7.77 -24.18 8.91
N ILE A 508 -7.40 -24.68 10.09
CA ILE A 508 -6.71 -25.95 10.29
C ILE A 508 -7.69 -26.91 10.96
N PHE A 509 -8.10 -27.93 10.24
CA PHE A 509 -9.17 -28.85 10.64
C PHE A 509 -8.62 -29.96 11.56
N HIS A 510 -8.36 -29.60 12.81
CA HIS A 510 -7.73 -30.51 13.78
C HIS A 510 -8.55 -31.79 14.06
N GLU A 511 -9.89 -31.70 14.04
CA GLU A 511 -10.77 -32.88 14.20
C GLU A 511 -10.61 -33.87 13.05
N TYR A 512 -10.50 -33.38 11.80
CA TYR A 512 -10.22 -34.21 10.63
C TYR A 512 -8.91 -35.02 10.80
N PHE A 513 -7.87 -34.39 11.40
CA PHE A 513 -6.56 -35.01 11.57
C PHE A 513 -6.47 -36.00 12.74
N LYS A 514 -7.51 -36.16 13.55
CA LYS A 514 -7.55 -37.24 14.55
C LYS A 514 -7.62 -38.63 13.90
N GLU A 515 -8.23 -38.73 12.71
CA GLU A 515 -8.42 -39.97 11.98
C GLU A 515 -7.58 -40.05 10.68
N ASN A 516 -6.91 -38.96 10.30
CA ASN A 516 -6.19 -38.90 9.03
C ASN A 516 -4.74 -38.41 9.25
N GLU A 517 -3.77 -39.17 8.79
CA GLU A 517 -2.35 -38.79 8.87
C GLU A 517 -1.93 -37.73 7.84
N VAL A 518 -2.64 -37.67 6.70
CA VAL A 518 -2.36 -36.79 5.58
C VAL A 518 -3.66 -36.18 5.07
N PHE A 519 -3.63 -34.94 4.64
CA PHE A 519 -4.78 -34.31 4.02
C PHE A 519 -5.04 -34.92 2.62
N SER A 520 -6.28 -35.31 2.37
CA SER A 520 -6.78 -35.73 1.07
C SER A 520 -8.12 -35.03 0.80
N GLU A 521 -8.30 -34.53 -0.41
CA GLU A 521 -9.55 -33.85 -0.80
C GLU A 521 -10.76 -34.81 -0.75
N GLU A 522 -10.55 -36.08 -1.12
CA GLU A 522 -11.60 -37.11 -1.10
C GLU A 522 -12.12 -37.36 0.32
N THR A 523 -11.22 -37.64 1.28
CA THR A 523 -11.62 -37.88 2.68
C THR A 523 -12.12 -36.60 3.35
N PHE A 524 -11.66 -35.45 2.93
CA PHE A 524 -12.15 -34.17 3.44
C PHE A 524 -13.56 -33.83 2.98
N GLU A 525 -13.97 -34.22 1.75
CA GLU A 525 -15.37 -34.09 1.32
C GLU A 525 -16.31 -34.93 2.19
N VAL A 526 -15.90 -36.14 2.57
CA VAL A 526 -16.65 -36.97 3.51
C VAL A 526 -16.73 -36.29 4.89
N TYR A 527 -15.63 -35.80 5.41
CA TYR A 527 -15.60 -35.08 6.69
C TYR A 527 -16.54 -33.87 6.68
N LYS A 528 -16.54 -33.06 5.62
CA LYS A 528 -17.47 -31.93 5.46
C LYS A 528 -18.92 -32.35 5.52
N SER A 529 -19.28 -33.42 4.82
CA SER A 529 -20.66 -33.88 4.77
C SER A 529 -21.22 -34.42 6.10
N ILE A 530 -20.33 -34.79 7.02
CA ILE A 530 -20.69 -35.25 8.37
C ILE A 530 -20.71 -34.08 9.37
N SER A 531 -19.90 -33.06 9.13
CA SER A 531 -19.65 -31.94 10.07
C SER A 531 -20.52 -30.70 9.81
N LEU A 532 -21.20 -30.62 8.64
CA LEU A 532 -22.20 -29.62 8.28
C LEU A 532 -23.61 -30.15 8.51
#